data_1a573eeeae686cc5dffd5c78f6d6c9df
#
_entry.id   1a573eeeae686cc5dffd5c78f6d6c9df
#
_cell.length_a   1.000
_cell.length_b   1.000
_cell.length_c   1.000
_cell.angle_alpha   90.00
_cell.angle_beta   90.00
_cell.angle_gamma   90.00
#
_symmetry.space_group_name_H-M   'P 1'
#
loop_
_entity.id
_entity.type
_entity.pdbx_description
1 polymer ?
#
loop_
_entity_poly.entity_id
_entity_poly.type
_entity_poly.pdbx_seq_one_letter_code
_entity_poly.pdbx_strand_id
1 'polypeptide(L)'
;MRVWIPSKLEEVLKSVNKETPLQLDVMAMIDTGASSTVIQEGLAERLGIKPLDTEKINTPTTAEHECYKYHIRLLFPNGVVGEVVAVEAPLVNQNIQLLIGRDVLSQGVLVYTGFTNSFSLSF
;
A
#
# COMPACT_ATOMS: atom_id res chain seq x y z
N MET A 1 -5.02 9.44 -1.91
CA MET A 1 -4.23 8.29 -2.44
C MET A 1 -5.10 7.33 -3.18
N ARG A 2 -4.58 6.77 -4.24
CA ARG A 2 -5.22 5.67 -4.94
C ARG A 2 -4.30 4.46 -4.98
N VAL A 3 -4.91 3.30 -4.95
CA VAL A 3 -4.21 2.02 -5.09
C VAL A 3 -4.78 1.32 -6.31
N TRP A 4 -3.91 0.68 -7.09
CA TRP A 4 -4.31 0.00 -8.30
C TRP A 4 -3.46 -1.24 -8.55
N ILE A 5 -3.80 -1.93 -9.63
CA ILE A 5 -3.06 -3.12 -10.06
C ILE A 5 -1.67 -2.72 -10.57
N PRO A 6 -0.68 -3.61 -10.45
CA PRO A 6 0.65 -3.38 -11.02
C PRO A 6 0.59 -3.19 -12.54
N SER A 7 1.54 -2.43 -13.07
CA SER A 7 1.62 -2.16 -14.51
C SER A 7 1.68 -3.43 -15.35
N LYS A 8 2.38 -4.44 -14.85
CA LYS A 8 2.49 -5.74 -15.54
C LYS A 8 1.13 -6.43 -15.67
N LEU A 9 0.32 -6.42 -14.61
CA LEU A 9 -1.02 -7.00 -14.64
C LEU A 9 -1.93 -6.19 -15.57
N GLU A 10 -1.83 -4.88 -15.55
CA GLU A 10 -2.58 -4.02 -16.47
C GLU A 10 -2.28 -4.37 -17.92
N GLU A 11 -1.00 -4.53 -18.27
CA GLU A 11 -0.57 -4.92 -19.62
C GLU A 11 -1.16 -6.27 -20.04
N VAL A 12 -1.12 -7.26 -19.14
CA VAL A 12 -1.65 -8.60 -19.40
C VAL A 12 -3.16 -8.55 -19.64
N LEU A 13 -3.90 -7.86 -18.80
CA LEU A 13 -5.35 -7.73 -18.95
C LEU A 13 -5.71 -7.08 -20.29
N LYS A 14 -5.03 -6.00 -20.65
CA LYS A 14 -5.25 -5.32 -21.93
C LYS A 14 -4.90 -6.18 -23.12
N SER A 15 -3.85 -6.99 -23.03
CA SER A 15 -3.40 -7.86 -24.14
C SER A 15 -4.41 -8.97 -24.46
N VAL A 16 -5.23 -9.36 -23.51
CA VAL A 16 -6.28 -10.38 -23.69
C VAL A 16 -7.69 -9.78 -23.73
N ASN A 17 -7.80 -8.47 -23.91
CA ASN A 17 -9.06 -7.73 -24.00
C ASN A 17 -9.97 -7.90 -22.77
N LYS A 18 -9.37 -8.04 -21.60
CA LYS A 18 -10.10 -8.04 -20.34
C LYS A 18 -10.12 -6.64 -19.76
N GLU A 19 -11.21 -6.30 -19.10
CA GLU A 19 -11.34 -5.02 -18.40
C GLU A 19 -10.41 -4.96 -17.21
N THR A 20 -9.85 -3.77 -16.97
CA THR A 20 -9.08 -3.50 -15.76
C THR A 20 -10.04 -3.04 -14.65
N PRO A 21 -9.74 -3.35 -13.38
CA PRO A 21 -10.56 -2.84 -12.28
C PRO A 21 -10.41 -1.33 -12.14
N LEU A 22 -11.35 -0.69 -11.47
CA LEU A 22 -11.23 0.71 -11.13
C LEU A 22 -10.15 0.91 -10.06
N GLN A 23 -9.49 2.05 -10.10
CA GLN A 23 -8.59 2.47 -9.04
C GLN A 23 -9.39 2.67 -7.74
N LEU A 24 -8.81 2.31 -6.62
CA LEU A 24 -9.45 2.46 -5.31
C LEU A 24 -8.91 3.68 -4.60
N ASP A 25 -9.81 4.58 -4.20
CA ASP A 25 -9.47 5.68 -3.30
C ASP A 25 -9.30 5.14 -1.88
N VAL A 26 -8.22 5.51 -1.23
CA VAL A 26 -7.90 5.05 0.12
C VAL A 26 -7.44 6.22 0.98
N MET A 27 -7.73 6.13 2.27
CA MET A 27 -7.11 6.99 3.27
C MET A 27 -5.78 6.37 3.66
N ALA A 28 -4.70 7.10 3.42
CA ALA A 28 -3.35 6.63 3.72
C ALA A 28 -2.76 7.42 4.89
N MET A 29 -1.94 6.74 5.68
CA MET A 29 -1.15 7.35 6.73
C MET A 29 0.32 7.10 6.47
N ILE A 30 1.16 8.14 6.63
CA ILE A 30 2.60 8.01 6.58
C ILE A 30 3.06 7.47 7.95
N ASP A 31 3.73 6.32 7.93
CA ASP A 31 4.19 5.66 9.16
C ASP A 31 5.68 5.40 9.08
N THR A 32 6.46 6.31 9.68
CA THR A 32 7.93 6.18 9.73
C THR A 32 8.38 5.04 10.64
N GLY A 33 7.48 4.51 11.47
CA GLY A 33 7.75 3.35 12.33
C GLY A 33 7.59 2.01 11.62
N ALA A 34 6.90 1.98 10.46
CA ALA A 34 6.70 0.76 9.71
C ALA A 34 7.85 0.54 8.72
N SER A 35 8.42 -0.67 8.72
CA SER A 35 9.45 -1.05 7.74
C SER A 35 8.87 -1.29 6.36
N SER A 36 7.63 -1.76 6.29
CA SER A 36 6.94 -2.12 5.05
C SER A 36 5.60 -1.39 4.96
N THR A 37 5.19 -1.10 3.74
CA THR A 37 3.86 -0.59 3.46
C THR A 37 2.82 -1.68 3.76
N VAL A 38 1.71 -1.29 4.35
CA VAL A 38 0.64 -2.19 4.80
C VAL A 38 -0.68 -1.78 4.16
N ILE A 39 -1.42 -2.76 3.66
CA ILE A 39 -2.77 -2.54 3.14
C ILE A 39 -3.79 -3.28 3.99
N GLN A 40 -4.99 -2.72 4.07
CA GLN A 40 -6.09 -3.34 4.80
C GLN A 40 -6.52 -4.64 4.14
N GLU A 41 -6.92 -5.61 4.95
CA GLU A 41 -7.47 -6.89 4.48
C GLU A 41 -8.61 -6.68 3.49
N GLY A 42 -8.60 -7.47 2.42
CA GLY A 42 -9.63 -7.47 1.39
C GLY A 42 -9.44 -6.44 0.29
N LEU A 43 -8.56 -5.46 0.47
CA LEU A 43 -8.37 -4.40 -0.52
C LEU A 43 -7.75 -4.93 -1.82
N ALA A 44 -6.75 -5.78 -1.71
CA ALA A 44 -6.13 -6.40 -2.89
C ALA A 44 -7.09 -7.33 -3.62
N GLU A 45 -7.94 -8.06 -2.90
CA GLU A 45 -8.97 -8.91 -3.49
C GLU A 45 -9.95 -8.10 -4.32
N ARG A 46 -10.33 -6.91 -3.86
CA ARG A 46 -11.21 -6.01 -4.61
C ARG A 46 -10.59 -5.57 -5.94
N LEU A 47 -9.27 -5.55 -6.02
CA LEU A 47 -8.54 -5.26 -7.25
C LEU A 47 -8.27 -6.51 -8.10
N GLY A 48 -8.66 -7.69 -7.62
CA GLY A 48 -8.40 -8.94 -8.33
C GLY A 48 -6.94 -9.36 -8.32
N ILE A 49 -6.13 -8.84 -7.40
CA ILE A 49 -4.72 -9.17 -7.26
C ILE A 49 -4.59 -10.43 -6.42
N LYS A 50 -3.77 -11.38 -6.88
CA LYS A 50 -3.44 -12.58 -6.11
C LYS A 50 -2.21 -12.33 -5.24
N PRO A 51 -2.11 -12.97 -4.06
CA PRO A 51 -0.94 -12.81 -3.22
C PRO A 51 0.32 -13.35 -3.90
N LEU A 52 1.44 -12.65 -3.69
CA LEU A 52 2.75 -13.11 -4.13
C LEU A 52 3.29 -14.18 -3.21
N ASP A 53 3.12 -13.96 -1.89
CA ASP A 53 3.74 -14.77 -0.86
C ASP A 53 3.05 -14.50 0.47
N THR A 54 3.47 -15.23 1.51
CA THR A 54 3.06 -15.02 2.88
C THR A 54 4.25 -14.59 3.71
N GLU A 55 4.02 -13.71 4.68
CA GLU A 55 5.02 -13.29 5.65
C GLU A 55 4.50 -13.56 7.06
N LYS A 56 5.35 -14.12 7.91
CA LYS A 56 5.04 -14.30 9.31
C LYS A 56 5.50 -13.09 10.09
N ILE A 57 4.58 -12.50 10.84
CA ILE A 57 4.89 -11.37 11.71
C ILE A 57 4.57 -11.74 13.17
N ASN A 58 5.38 -11.22 14.09
CA ASN A 58 5.13 -11.34 15.51
C ASN A 58 4.41 -10.09 16.00
N THR A 59 3.38 -10.29 16.80
CA THR A 59 2.66 -9.20 17.43
C THR A 59 2.72 -9.37 18.97
N PRO A 60 2.48 -8.30 19.73
CA PRO A 60 2.46 -8.41 21.19
C PRO A 60 1.42 -9.40 21.74
N THR A 61 0.35 -9.64 21.00
CA THR A 61 -0.75 -10.50 21.42
C THR A 61 -0.73 -11.87 20.78
N THR A 62 0.03 -12.04 19.69
CA THR A 62 0.18 -13.30 18.96
C THR A 62 1.66 -13.56 18.73
N ALA A 63 2.11 -14.78 19.04
CA ALA A 63 3.51 -15.13 18.87
C ALA A 63 3.93 -15.09 17.39
N GLU A 64 3.03 -15.43 16.49
CA GLU A 64 3.31 -15.49 15.05
C GLU A 64 1.99 -15.34 14.28
N HIS A 65 1.98 -14.44 13.31
CA HIS A 65 0.82 -14.22 12.46
C HIS A 65 1.27 -14.20 11.01
N GLU A 66 0.62 -15.00 10.18
CA GLU A 66 0.93 -15.09 8.76
C GLU A 66 0.10 -14.09 7.97
N CYS A 67 0.78 -13.25 7.21
CA CYS A 67 0.15 -12.23 6.37
C CYS A 67 0.50 -12.45 4.91
N TYR A 68 -0.45 -12.14 4.03
CA TYR A 68 -0.21 -12.16 2.59
C TYR A 68 0.54 -10.91 2.16
N LYS A 69 1.32 -11.05 1.10
CA LYS A 69 1.99 -9.94 0.43
C LYS A 69 1.40 -9.77 -0.96
N TYR A 70 1.20 -8.52 -1.35
CA TYR A 70 0.63 -8.17 -2.64
C TYR A 70 1.47 -7.12 -3.34
N HIS A 71 1.70 -7.30 -4.63
CA HIS A 71 2.29 -6.27 -5.47
C HIS A 71 1.19 -5.30 -5.87
N ILE A 72 1.33 -4.04 -5.49
CA ILE A 72 0.34 -2.99 -5.76
C ILE A 72 1.00 -1.76 -6.37
N ARG A 73 0.21 -0.94 -7.05
CA ARG A 73 0.64 0.36 -7.54
C ARG A 73 0.04 1.45 -6.66
N LEU A 74 0.88 2.40 -6.28
CA LEU A 74 0.50 3.57 -5.51
C LEU A 74 0.46 4.79 -6.42
N LEU A 75 -0.65 5.52 -6.39
CA LEU A 75 -0.81 6.76 -7.15
C LEU A 75 -0.95 7.90 -6.14
N PHE A 76 0.09 8.70 -6.04
CA PHE A 76 0.14 9.83 -5.11
C PHE A 76 -0.63 11.02 -5.68
N PRO A 77 -1.19 11.89 -4.83
CA PRO A 77 -1.95 13.06 -5.29
C PRO A 77 -1.17 14.02 -6.19
N ASN A 78 0.17 14.04 -6.05
CA ASN A 78 1.05 14.89 -6.85
C ASN A 78 1.39 14.31 -8.24
N GLY A 79 0.78 13.19 -8.61
CA GLY A 79 1.04 12.53 -9.88
C GLY A 79 2.19 11.54 -9.88
N VAL A 80 2.92 11.41 -8.79
CA VAL A 80 3.97 10.39 -8.65
C VAL A 80 3.32 9.01 -8.57
N VAL A 81 3.90 8.07 -9.28
CA VAL A 81 3.44 6.68 -9.33
C VAL A 81 4.58 5.78 -8.89
N GLY A 82 4.29 4.84 -8.01
CA GLY A 82 5.25 3.84 -7.56
C GLY A 82 4.61 2.48 -7.45
N GLU A 83 5.43 1.43 -7.40
CA GLU A 83 4.97 0.08 -7.15
C GLU A 83 5.71 -0.48 -5.94
N VAL A 84 4.99 -1.24 -5.12
CA VAL A 84 5.52 -1.76 -3.86
C VAL A 84 4.90 -3.11 -3.56
N VAL A 85 5.62 -3.95 -2.83
CA VAL A 85 5.08 -5.16 -2.25
C VAL A 85 4.56 -4.82 -0.85
N ALA A 86 3.25 -4.78 -0.71
CA ALA A 86 2.60 -4.42 0.55
C ALA A 86 2.21 -5.66 1.34
N VAL A 87 2.28 -5.56 2.65
CA VAL A 87 1.81 -6.60 3.57
C VAL A 87 0.34 -6.34 3.89
N GLU A 88 -0.49 -7.37 3.80
CA GLU A 88 -1.89 -7.27 4.18
C GLU A 88 -2.03 -7.47 5.68
N ALA A 89 -2.76 -6.59 6.34
CA ALA A 89 -3.06 -6.71 7.77
C ALA A 89 -4.40 -6.07 8.09
N PRO A 90 -5.07 -6.50 9.16
CA PRO A 90 -6.26 -5.83 9.62
C PRO A 90 -5.90 -4.45 10.20
N LEU A 91 -6.48 -3.39 9.63
CA LEU A 91 -6.34 -2.02 10.12
C LEU A 91 -7.64 -1.62 10.82
N VAL A 92 -8.01 -2.44 11.81
CA VAL A 92 -9.26 -2.27 12.55
C VAL A 92 -9.20 -1.04 13.47
N ASN A 93 -10.34 -0.42 13.68
CA ASN A 93 -10.51 0.77 14.53
C ASN A 93 -9.76 2.00 14.00
N GLN A 94 -9.38 2.00 12.73
CA GLN A 94 -8.73 3.12 12.08
C GLN A 94 -9.44 3.42 10.77
N ASN A 95 -9.61 4.70 10.48
CA ASN A 95 -10.20 5.12 9.21
C ASN A 95 -9.14 5.20 8.10
N ILE A 96 -8.18 4.27 8.13
CA ILE A 96 -7.11 4.18 7.16
C ILE A 96 -7.09 2.80 6.53
N GLN A 97 -6.75 2.75 5.26
CA GLN A 97 -6.66 1.53 4.49
C GLN A 97 -5.24 1.25 4.00
N LEU A 98 -4.33 2.20 4.20
CA LEU A 98 -2.96 2.10 3.72
C LEU A 98 -2.02 2.76 4.71
N LEU A 99 -0.96 2.04 5.11
CA LEU A 99 0.18 2.60 5.85
C LEU A 99 1.36 2.65 4.91
N ILE A 100 1.90 3.84 4.68
CA ILE A 100 3.08 4.03 3.84
C ILE A 100 4.31 3.90 4.73
N GLY A 101 5.06 2.83 4.54
CA GLY A 101 6.25 2.52 5.33
C GLY A 101 7.54 3.04 4.75
N ARG A 102 8.64 2.70 5.42
CA ARG A 102 9.98 3.14 5.03
C ARG A 102 10.45 2.55 3.69
N ASP A 103 9.86 1.46 3.24
CA ASP A 103 10.14 0.90 1.91
C ASP A 103 9.83 1.92 0.79
N VAL A 104 8.80 2.72 0.97
CA VAL A 104 8.45 3.82 0.06
C VAL A 104 9.18 5.10 0.46
N LEU A 105 9.15 5.45 1.75
CA LEU A 105 9.71 6.71 2.24
C LEU A 105 11.21 6.83 2.04
N SER A 106 11.93 5.71 2.01
CA SER A 106 13.38 5.70 1.78
C SER A 106 13.78 6.17 0.38
N GLN A 107 12.83 6.26 -0.52
CA GLN A 107 13.07 6.72 -1.89
C GLN A 107 12.87 8.23 -2.07
N GLY A 108 12.48 8.93 -1.02
CA GLY A 108 12.16 10.34 -1.09
C GLY A 108 12.62 11.13 0.13
N VAL A 109 12.08 12.32 0.24
CA VAL A 109 12.31 13.21 1.36
C VAL A 109 10.99 13.57 2.00
N LEU A 110 10.87 13.30 3.30
CA LEU A 110 9.72 13.67 4.11
C LEU A 110 10.12 14.81 5.03
N VAL A 111 9.39 15.92 4.96
CA VAL A 111 9.53 17.04 5.90
C VAL A 111 8.24 17.15 6.69
N TYR A 112 8.34 17.01 8.00
CA TYR A 112 7.22 17.14 8.91
C TYR A 112 7.33 18.44 9.69
N THR A 113 6.30 19.27 9.59
CA THR A 113 6.25 20.56 10.29
C THR A 113 5.14 20.47 11.36
N GLY A 114 5.53 20.04 12.55
CA GLY A 114 4.58 19.70 13.60
C GLY A 114 3.77 20.88 14.12
N PHE A 115 4.36 22.08 14.17
CA PHE A 115 3.68 23.25 14.68
C PHE A 115 2.57 23.78 13.74
N THR A 116 2.59 23.39 12.47
CA THR A 116 1.52 23.70 11.52
C THR A 116 0.68 22.46 11.18
N ASN A 117 1.01 21.32 11.76
CA ASN A 117 0.37 20.03 11.48
C ASN A 117 0.33 19.72 9.99
N SER A 118 1.45 19.91 9.33
CA SER A 118 1.59 19.69 7.89
C SER A 118 2.86 18.93 7.57
N PHE A 119 2.90 18.36 6.37
CA PHE A 119 4.09 17.68 5.88
C PHE A 119 4.21 17.86 4.37
N SER A 120 5.40 17.64 3.86
CA SER A 120 5.63 17.47 2.43
C SER A 120 6.45 16.21 2.18
N LEU A 121 6.12 15.52 1.10
CA LEU A 121 6.78 14.30 0.66
C LEU A 121 7.18 14.49 -0.79
N SER A 122 8.47 14.34 -1.09
CA SER A 122 9.04 14.53 -2.42
C SER A 122 9.84 13.30 -2.83
N PHE A 123 9.72 12.95 -4.08
CA PHE A 123 10.48 11.84 -4.66
C PHE A 123 11.38 12.32 -5.80
#